data_a3b3290d288e4357aa87bfc7ad194197
#
_entry.id   a3b3290d288e4357aa87bfc7ad194197
#
_cell.length_a   1.000
_cell.length_b   1.000
_cell.length_c   1.000
_cell.angle_alpha   90.00
_cell.angle_beta   90.00
_cell.angle_gamma   90.00
#
_symmetry.space_group_name_H-M   'P 1'
#
loop_
_entity.id
_entity.type
_entity.pdbx_description
1 polymer ?
#
loop_
_entity_poly.entity_id
_entity_poly.type
_entity_poly.pdbx_seq_one_letter_code
_entity_poly.pdbx_strand_id
1 'polypeptide(L)'
;YLEQALLATEDKNFYHHFGVSIRGTLRAIFVNLTSGELRQGGSTLTQQLVKNFYLTDERSLKRKVNEALMAILLEWHYEKKEILETYLNEVNIGQNGNRSINGFGLAAQFYFGQPISELSLHQVALLVGLVKGPSFYNPWRNPERALERRNVVLANLLNDGQITQSQ
;
A
#
# COMPACT_ATOMS: atom_id res chain seq x y z
N TYR A 1 4.52 12.86 5.86
CA TYR A 1 5.23 11.59 5.60
C TYR A 1 4.32 10.44 5.16
N LEU A 2 3.02 10.38 5.57
CA LEU A 2 2.18 9.24 5.26
C LEU A 2 2.01 9.03 3.75
N GLU A 3 1.57 10.06 3.04
CA GLU A 3 1.40 10.02 1.58
C GLU A 3 2.71 9.66 0.88
N GLN A 4 3.79 10.32 1.25
CA GLN A 4 5.12 10.08 0.69
C GLN A 4 5.57 8.63 0.89
N ALA A 5 5.40 8.08 2.11
CA ALA A 5 5.77 6.70 2.42
C ALA A 5 4.92 5.69 1.63
N LEU A 6 3.61 5.95 1.53
CA LEU A 6 2.69 5.11 0.78
C LEU A 6 3.04 5.10 -0.71
N LEU A 7 3.18 6.28 -1.32
CA LEU A 7 3.50 6.41 -2.74
C LEU A 7 4.87 5.81 -3.07
N ALA A 8 5.91 6.13 -2.30
CA ALA A 8 7.25 5.58 -2.49
C ALA A 8 7.29 4.04 -2.42
N THR A 9 6.36 3.43 -1.66
CA THR A 9 6.37 2.00 -1.41
C THR A 9 5.43 1.22 -2.32
N GLU A 10 4.22 1.71 -2.53
CA GLU A 10 3.16 0.98 -3.24
C GLU A 10 2.98 1.44 -4.69
N ASP A 11 3.11 2.75 -4.95
CA ASP A 11 2.83 3.29 -6.28
C ASP A 11 3.59 4.61 -6.55
N LYS A 12 4.88 4.51 -6.77
CA LYS A 12 5.78 5.67 -6.99
C LYS A 12 5.32 6.62 -8.10
N ASN A 13 4.65 6.09 -9.11
CA ASN A 13 4.18 6.87 -10.26
C ASN A 13 2.67 7.16 -10.20
N PHE A 14 2.07 7.16 -9.03
CA PHE A 14 0.63 7.32 -8.84
C PHE A 14 0.04 8.50 -9.62
N TYR A 15 0.68 9.66 -9.58
CA TYR A 15 0.23 10.87 -10.28
C TYR A 15 0.53 10.87 -11.80
N HIS A 16 1.22 9.86 -12.34
CA HIS A 16 1.71 9.83 -13.72
C HIS A 16 1.09 8.71 -14.59
N HIS A 17 0.21 7.89 -14.02
CA HIS A 17 -0.52 6.87 -14.78
C HIS A 17 -2.03 7.12 -14.67
N PHE A 18 -2.81 6.37 -15.48
CA PHE A 18 -4.27 6.45 -15.51
C PHE A 18 -4.87 5.09 -15.12
N GLY A 19 -5.03 4.86 -13.83
CA GLY A 19 -5.59 3.64 -13.22
C GLY A 19 -4.66 2.44 -13.21
N VAL A 20 -3.89 2.23 -14.27
CA VAL A 20 -2.94 1.13 -14.43
C VAL A 20 -1.56 1.63 -14.81
N SER A 21 -0.52 0.97 -14.31
CA SER A 21 0.87 1.28 -14.61
C SER A 21 1.51 0.15 -15.41
N ILE A 22 1.55 0.30 -16.75
CA ILE A 22 2.20 -0.70 -17.63
C ILE A 22 3.68 -0.85 -17.26
N ARG A 23 4.38 0.26 -17.04
CA ARG A 23 5.79 0.24 -16.62
C ARG A 23 5.99 -0.45 -15.28
N GLY A 24 5.12 -0.18 -14.30
CA GLY A 24 5.14 -0.83 -12.99
C GLY A 24 4.90 -2.32 -13.09
N THR A 25 3.93 -2.74 -13.88
CA THR A 25 3.61 -4.15 -14.12
C THR A 25 4.77 -4.88 -14.81
N LEU A 26 5.33 -4.33 -15.88
CA LEU A 26 6.47 -4.94 -16.58
C LEU A 26 7.72 -5.03 -15.69
N ARG A 27 8.01 -3.98 -14.91
CA ARG A 27 9.11 -4.00 -13.94
C ARG A 27 8.90 -5.09 -12.89
N ALA A 28 7.70 -5.21 -12.33
CA ALA A 28 7.39 -6.23 -11.33
C ALA A 28 7.53 -7.64 -11.90
N ILE A 29 7.08 -7.88 -13.13
CA ILE A 29 7.27 -9.16 -13.83
C ILE A 29 8.75 -9.45 -13.97
N PHE A 30 9.55 -8.50 -14.47
CA PHE A 30 10.99 -8.69 -14.66
C PHE A 30 11.72 -8.99 -13.34
N VAL A 31 11.45 -8.20 -12.28
CA VAL A 31 12.07 -8.41 -10.97
C VAL A 31 11.68 -9.75 -10.36
N ASN A 32 10.42 -10.15 -10.45
CA ASN A 32 9.95 -11.42 -9.90
C ASN A 32 10.51 -12.63 -10.67
N LEU A 33 10.68 -12.51 -12.00
CA LEU A 33 11.32 -13.56 -12.81
C LEU A 33 12.81 -13.71 -12.50
N THR A 34 13.51 -12.58 -12.29
CA THR A 34 14.97 -12.61 -12.04
C THR A 34 15.33 -12.98 -10.61
N SER A 35 14.47 -12.65 -9.64
CA SER A 35 14.70 -12.96 -8.21
C SER A 35 14.19 -14.33 -7.80
N GLY A 36 13.35 -14.99 -8.61
CA GLY A 36 12.68 -16.24 -8.25
C GLY A 36 11.64 -16.11 -7.12
N GLU A 37 11.38 -14.90 -6.64
CA GLU A 37 10.46 -14.60 -5.55
C GLU A 37 9.51 -13.47 -5.92
N LEU A 38 8.29 -13.48 -5.35
CA LEU A 38 7.31 -12.39 -5.49
C LEU A 38 7.70 -11.17 -4.64
N ARG A 39 8.79 -10.50 -5.03
CA ARG A 39 9.34 -9.37 -4.26
C ARG A 39 8.60 -8.06 -4.51
N GLN A 40 8.14 -7.82 -5.73
CA GLN A 40 7.55 -6.54 -6.12
C GLN A 40 6.12 -6.71 -6.65
N GLY A 41 5.19 -5.92 -6.13
CA GLY A 41 3.83 -5.77 -6.66
C GLY A 41 3.82 -4.80 -7.85
N GLY A 42 3.04 -5.11 -8.88
CA GLY A 42 2.85 -4.24 -10.05
C GLY A 42 1.47 -3.59 -10.12
N SER A 43 0.63 -3.75 -9.09
CA SER A 43 -0.70 -3.15 -9.03
C SER A 43 -0.62 -1.73 -8.48
N THR A 44 -1.37 -0.81 -9.08
CA THR A 44 -1.48 0.58 -8.62
C THR A 44 -2.35 0.68 -7.37
N LEU A 45 -2.29 1.82 -6.66
CA LEU A 45 -3.21 2.11 -5.54
C LEU A 45 -4.66 2.09 -5.98
N THR A 46 -4.96 2.60 -7.17
CA THR A 46 -6.31 2.57 -7.75
C THR A 46 -6.80 1.15 -7.99
N GLN A 47 -5.95 0.26 -8.49
CA GLN A 47 -6.27 -1.16 -8.64
C GLN A 47 -6.48 -1.86 -7.29
N GLN A 48 -5.68 -1.52 -6.28
CA GLN A 48 -5.85 -2.06 -4.93
C GLN A 48 -7.16 -1.59 -4.31
N LEU A 49 -7.53 -0.32 -4.49
CA LEU A 49 -8.80 0.24 -4.01
C LEU A 49 -9.99 -0.46 -4.63
N VAL A 50 -10.00 -0.60 -5.96
CA VAL A 50 -11.04 -1.34 -6.71
C VAL A 50 -11.17 -2.77 -6.21
N LYS A 51 -10.06 -3.47 -6.03
CA LYS A 51 -10.05 -4.83 -5.50
C LYS A 51 -10.72 -4.90 -4.14
N ASN A 52 -10.42 -3.98 -3.24
CA ASN A 52 -10.93 -3.98 -1.88
C ASN A 52 -12.45 -3.75 -1.81
N PHE A 53 -13.00 -2.93 -2.72
CA PHE A 53 -14.42 -2.57 -2.71
C PHE A 53 -15.33 -3.48 -3.53
N TYR A 54 -14.84 -3.94 -4.68
CA TYR A 54 -15.74 -4.47 -5.72
C TYR A 54 -15.42 -5.89 -6.14
N LEU A 55 -14.30 -6.46 -5.71
CA LEU A 55 -13.86 -7.75 -6.23
C LEU A 55 -13.72 -8.78 -5.12
N THR A 56 -13.97 -10.03 -5.50
CA THR A 56 -13.75 -11.19 -4.62
C THR A 56 -12.27 -11.55 -4.54
N ASP A 57 -11.90 -12.34 -3.53
CA ASP A 57 -10.53 -12.84 -3.35
C ASP A 57 -10.11 -13.91 -4.37
N GLU A 58 -10.98 -14.27 -5.29
CA GLU A 58 -10.68 -15.23 -6.35
C GLU A 58 -9.50 -14.75 -7.21
N ARG A 59 -8.49 -15.60 -7.34
CA ARG A 59 -7.30 -15.31 -8.15
C ARG A 59 -7.49 -15.81 -9.58
N SER A 60 -8.15 -15.01 -10.42
CA SER A 60 -8.34 -15.31 -11.83
C SER A 60 -7.85 -14.18 -12.73
N LEU A 61 -7.45 -14.52 -13.96
CA LEU A 61 -7.11 -13.53 -14.98
C LEU A 61 -8.28 -12.61 -15.29
N LYS A 62 -9.50 -13.18 -15.36
CA LYS A 62 -10.73 -12.43 -15.57
C LYS A 62 -10.91 -11.34 -14.50
N ARG A 63 -10.74 -11.70 -13.22
CA ARG A 63 -10.78 -10.73 -12.12
C ARG A 63 -9.72 -9.63 -12.29
N LYS A 64 -8.49 -9.99 -12.71
CA LYS A 64 -7.41 -9.01 -12.90
C LYS A 64 -7.69 -8.04 -14.05
N VAL A 65 -8.30 -8.50 -15.12
CA VAL A 65 -8.76 -7.63 -16.22
C VAL A 65 -9.87 -6.70 -15.75
N ASN A 66 -10.86 -7.21 -15.03
CA ASN A 66 -11.94 -6.38 -14.46
C ASN A 66 -11.37 -5.31 -13.50
N GLU A 67 -10.42 -5.68 -12.64
CA GLU A 67 -9.73 -4.75 -11.74
C GLU A 67 -9.05 -3.61 -12.54
N ALA A 68 -8.37 -3.93 -13.62
CA ALA A 68 -7.72 -2.93 -14.46
C ALA A 68 -8.72 -1.99 -15.16
N LEU A 69 -9.79 -2.54 -15.73
CA LEU A 69 -10.85 -1.75 -16.37
C LEU A 69 -11.56 -0.83 -15.37
N MET A 70 -11.92 -1.35 -14.21
CA MET A 70 -12.55 -0.55 -13.15
C MET A 70 -11.63 0.52 -12.61
N ALA A 71 -10.31 0.26 -12.49
CA ALA A 71 -9.34 1.27 -12.08
C ALA A 71 -9.24 2.43 -13.09
N ILE A 72 -9.29 2.13 -14.38
CA ILE A 72 -9.34 3.14 -15.44
C ILE A 72 -10.64 3.96 -15.35
N LEU A 73 -11.79 3.29 -15.18
CA LEU A 73 -13.08 3.96 -15.02
C LEU A 73 -13.14 4.84 -13.78
N LEU A 74 -12.53 4.40 -12.67
CA LEU A 74 -12.46 5.19 -11.46
C LEU A 74 -11.68 6.49 -11.69
N GLU A 75 -10.51 6.42 -12.34
CA GLU A 75 -9.71 7.60 -12.66
C GLU A 75 -10.29 8.48 -13.78
N TRP A 76 -11.27 7.97 -14.52
CA TRP A 76 -12.06 8.78 -15.44
C TRP A 76 -13.05 9.70 -14.71
N HIS A 77 -13.56 9.27 -13.55
CA HIS A 77 -14.63 9.97 -12.83
C HIS A 77 -14.13 10.75 -11.60
N TYR A 78 -13.00 10.36 -11.03
CA TYR A 78 -12.47 10.92 -9.80
C TYR A 78 -11.03 11.39 -9.96
N GLU A 79 -10.70 12.48 -9.29
CA GLU A 79 -9.33 12.99 -9.27
C GLU A 79 -8.40 12.11 -8.43
N LYS A 80 -7.11 12.13 -8.76
CA LYS A 80 -6.07 11.41 -8.02
C LYS A 80 -6.12 11.64 -6.51
N LYS A 81 -6.39 12.87 -6.11
CA LYS A 81 -6.47 13.26 -4.70
C LYS A 81 -7.63 12.58 -4.00
N GLU A 82 -8.80 12.52 -4.62
CA GLU A 82 -9.99 11.86 -4.07
C GLU A 82 -9.77 10.35 -3.93
N ILE A 83 -9.14 9.73 -4.93
CA ILE A 83 -8.78 8.32 -4.93
C ILE A 83 -7.80 8.01 -3.80
N LEU A 84 -6.76 8.84 -3.63
CA LEU A 84 -5.78 8.67 -2.57
C LEU A 84 -6.40 8.86 -1.18
N GLU A 85 -7.23 9.88 -0.99
CA GLU A 85 -7.95 10.11 0.27
C GLU A 85 -8.85 8.92 0.61
N THR A 86 -9.60 8.41 -0.36
CA THR A 86 -10.44 7.22 -0.19
C THR A 86 -9.58 6.01 0.18
N TYR A 87 -8.44 5.80 -0.49
CA TYR A 87 -7.53 4.72 -0.17
C TYR A 87 -7.00 4.81 1.26
N LEU A 88 -6.57 6.00 1.69
CA LEU A 88 -6.05 6.23 3.05
C LEU A 88 -7.08 5.94 4.14
N ASN A 89 -8.37 6.12 3.83
CA ASN A 89 -9.47 5.88 4.76
C ASN A 89 -9.99 4.43 4.76
N GLU A 90 -9.79 3.68 3.67
CA GLU A 90 -10.48 2.40 3.47
C GLU A 90 -9.54 1.19 3.40
N VAL A 91 -8.24 1.39 3.17
CA VAL A 91 -7.32 0.26 3.06
C VAL A 91 -7.27 -0.55 4.35
N ASN A 92 -7.35 -1.89 4.23
CA ASN A 92 -7.21 -2.77 5.38
C ASN A 92 -5.76 -2.81 5.88
N ILE A 93 -5.55 -2.49 7.15
CA ILE A 93 -4.22 -2.41 7.79
C ILE A 93 -4.10 -3.40 8.95
N GLY A 94 -5.20 -4.03 9.36
CA GLY A 94 -5.17 -4.95 10.47
C GLY A 94 -6.50 -5.60 10.77
N GLN A 95 -6.50 -6.37 11.85
CA GLN A 95 -7.70 -7.02 12.36
C GLN A 95 -7.65 -7.11 13.89
N ASN A 96 -8.77 -6.79 14.53
CA ASN A 96 -8.98 -6.94 15.94
C ASN A 96 -10.13 -7.93 16.17
N GLY A 97 -9.81 -9.18 16.52
CA GLY A 97 -10.80 -10.26 16.57
C GLY A 97 -11.46 -10.44 15.20
N ASN A 98 -12.78 -10.24 15.13
CA ASN A 98 -13.58 -10.34 13.90
C ASN A 98 -13.78 -8.98 13.19
N ARG A 99 -13.16 -7.90 13.66
CA ARG A 99 -13.30 -6.56 13.08
C ARG A 99 -12.07 -6.17 12.31
N SER A 100 -12.24 -5.81 11.04
CA SER A 100 -11.19 -5.22 10.22
C SER A 100 -10.82 -3.83 10.72
N ILE A 101 -9.54 -3.51 10.65
CA ILE A 101 -9.00 -2.18 10.90
C ILE A 101 -8.73 -1.55 9.55
N ASN A 102 -9.65 -0.70 9.12
CA ASN A 102 -9.58 -0.02 7.84
C ASN A 102 -9.19 1.44 8.03
N GLY A 103 -8.33 1.92 7.14
CA GLY A 103 -7.82 3.28 7.14
C GLY A 103 -6.71 3.55 8.16
N PHE A 104 -5.86 4.47 7.77
CA PHE A 104 -4.68 4.83 8.57
C PHE A 104 -5.01 5.53 9.88
N GLY A 105 -6.12 6.31 9.92
CA GLY A 105 -6.56 6.97 11.13
C GLY A 105 -6.93 5.98 12.23
N LEU A 106 -7.76 4.98 11.91
CA LEU A 106 -8.13 3.92 12.86
C LEU A 106 -6.91 3.05 13.22
N ALA A 107 -6.05 2.75 12.25
CA ALA A 107 -4.84 1.97 12.48
C ALA A 107 -3.87 2.69 13.44
N ALA A 108 -3.71 4.02 13.31
CA ALA A 108 -2.88 4.82 14.21
C ALA A 108 -3.36 4.72 15.66
N GLN A 109 -4.66 4.84 15.88
CA GLN A 109 -5.26 4.66 17.20
C GLN A 109 -5.10 3.24 17.73
N PHE A 110 -5.32 2.24 16.87
CA PHE A 110 -5.25 0.83 17.27
C PHE A 110 -3.85 0.37 17.64
N TYR A 111 -2.83 0.73 16.84
CA TYR A 111 -1.47 0.25 17.05
C TYR A 111 -0.68 1.12 18.02
N PHE A 112 -0.98 2.42 18.11
CA PHE A 112 -0.16 3.39 18.86
C PHE A 112 -0.93 4.24 19.88
N GLY A 113 -2.27 4.22 19.87
CA GLY A 113 -3.08 5.05 20.75
C GLY A 113 -2.96 6.55 20.49
N GLN A 114 -2.55 6.94 19.28
CA GLN A 114 -2.27 8.33 18.89
C GLN A 114 -2.98 8.68 17.58
N PRO A 115 -3.35 9.95 17.36
CA PRO A 115 -3.82 10.39 16.07
C PRO A 115 -2.68 10.34 15.04
N ILE A 116 -3.03 10.13 13.77
CA ILE A 116 -2.06 9.95 12.69
C ILE A 116 -1.11 11.14 12.52
N SER A 117 -1.57 12.35 12.87
CA SER A 117 -0.76 13.59 12.83
C SER A 117 0.40 13.62 13.82
N GLU A 118 0.33 12.80 14.87
CA GLU A 118 1.35 12.74 15.94
C GLU A 118 2.32 11.56 15.78
N LEU A 119 2.09 10.72 14.76
CA LEU A 119 2.96 9.56 14.55
C LEU A 119 4.35 9.98 14.09
N SER A 120 5.35 9.34 14.69
CA SER A 120 6.73 9.45 14.23
C SER A 120 6.95 8.75 12.89
N LEU A 121 8.03 9.09 12.18
CA LEU A 121 8.38 8.52 10.88
C LEU A 121 8.37 6.98 10.87
N HIS A 122 8.98 6.35 11.88
CA HIS A 122 9.03 4.89 11.96
C HIS A 122 7.67 4.24 12.25
N GLN A 123 6.76 4.93 12.95
CA GLN A 123 5.39 4.46 13.17
C GLN A 123 4.57 4.55 11.86
N VAL A 124 4.69 5.65 11.12
CA VAL A 124 4.10 5.79 9.78
C VAL A 124 4.62 4.70 8.85
N ALA A 125 5.93 4.48 8.83
CA ALA A 125 6.55 3.45 7.99
C ALA A 125 6.07 2.03 8.34
N LEU A 126 5.82 1.75 9.63
CA LEU A 126 5.21 0.47 10.04
C LEU A 126 3.82 0.32 9.47
N LEU A 127 2.92 1.32 9.65
CA LEU A 127 1.55 1.25 9.14
C LEU A 127 1.51 1.06 7.61
N VAL A 128 2.34 1.80 6.87
CA VAL A 128 2.46 1.62 5.42
C VAL A 128 2.96 0.21 5.08
N GLY A 129 3.89 -0.32 5.86
CA GLY A 129 4.38 -1.68 5.70
C GLY A 129 3.29 -2.75 5.83
N LEU A 130 2.32 -2.54 6.72
CA LEU A 130 1.21 -3.47 6.96
C LEU A 130 0.26 -3.60 5.77
N VAL A 131 0.15 -2.60 4.92
CA VAL A 131 -0.73 -2.60 3.74
C VAL A 131 -0.47 -3.80 2.83
N LYS A 132 0.78 -4.21 2.67
CA LYS A 132 1.16 -5.36 1.82
C LYS A 132 0.55 -6.69 2.29
N GLY A 133 0.30 -6.82 3.59
CA GLY A 133 -0.24 -8.05 4.18
C GLY A 133 -0.42 -7.91 5.68
N PRO A 134 -1.55 -7.35 6.13
CA PRO A 134 -1.76 -7.00 7.53
C PRO A 134 -1.58 -8.16 8.52
N SER A 135 -2.04 -9.35 8.14
CA SER A 135 -1.89 -10.55 8.99
C SER A 135 -0.46 -11.09 8.98
N PHE A 136 0.22 -11.04 7.82
CA PHE A 136 1.58 -11.57 7.65
C PHE A 136 2.64 -10.70 8.34
N TYR A 137 2.44 -9.38 8.32
CA TYR A 137 3.32 -8.39 8.93
C TYR A 137 2.80 -7.87 10.28
N ASN A 138 1.81 -8.54 10.90
CA ASN A 138 1.26 -8.12 12.18
C ASN A 138 2.36 -8.01 13.26
N PRO A 139 2.58 -6.82 13.87
CA PRO A 139 3.71 -6.59 14.77
C PRO A 139 3.64 -7.40 16.06
N TRP A 140 2.45 -7.77 16.52
CA TRP A 140 2.28 -8.59 17.72
C TRP A 140 2.51 -10.09 17.46
N ARG A 141 2.21 -10.57 16.24
CA ARG A 141 2.37 -11.97 15.87
C ARG A 141 3.72 -12.26 15.19
N ASN A 142 4.22 -11.31 14.43
CA ASN A 142 5.42 -11.45 13.59
C ASN A 142 6.29 -10.20 13.69
N PRO A 143 6.85 -9.86 14.88
CA PRO A 143 7.57 -8.59 15.10
C PRO A 143 8.78 -8.41 14.18
N GLU A 144 9.53 -9.48 13.91
CA GLU A 144 10.71 -9.45 13.02
C GLU A 144 10.29 -9.08 11.58
N ARG A 145 9.26 -9.72 11.05
CA ARG A 145 8.75 -9.41 9.71
C ARG A 145 8.20 -8.00 9.60
N ALA A 146 7.52 -7.54 10.66
CA ALA A 146 7.01 -6.18 10.74
C ALA A 146 8.17 -5.17 10.72
N LEU A 147 9.25 -5.45 11.47
CA LEU A 147 10.46 -4.65 11.50
C LEU A 147 11.16 -4.59 10.14
N GLU A 148 11.37 -5.74 9.51
CA GLU A 148 11.96 -5.82 8.18
C GLU A 148 11.13 -5.03 7.14
N ARG A 149 9.81 -5.20 7.15
CA ARG A 149 8.93 -4.50 6.22
C ARG A 149 8.90 -2.99 6.47
N ARG A 150 8.90 -2.55 7.73
CA ARG A 150 9.06 -1.14 8.10
C ARG A 150 10.36 -0.57 7.51
N ASN A 151 11.46 -1.28 7.66
CA ASN A 151 12.76 -0.84 7.16
C ASN A 151 12.79 -0.74 5.61
N VAL A 152 12.06 -1.61 4.91
CA VAL A 152 11.87 -1.47 3.44
C VAL A 152 11.16 -0.16 3.11
N VAL A 153 10.13 0.24 3.86
CA VAL A 153 9.43 1.51 3.64
C VAL A 153 10.36 2.70 3.88
N LEU A 154 11.14 2.68 4.96
CA LEU A 154 12.14 3.73 5.24
C LEU A 154 13.21 3.81 4.13
N ALA A 155 13.71 2.67 3.66
CA ALA A 155 14.66 2.63 2.55
C ALA A 155 14.06 3.20 1.25
N ASN A 156 12.79 2.96 0.97
CA ASN A 156 12.10 3.55 -0.19
C ASN A 156 12.01 5.07 -0.07
N LEU A 157 11.66 5.59 1.12
CA LEU A 157 11.64 7.03 1.38
C LEU A 157 13.03 7.67 1.20
N LEU A 158 14.07 7.02 1.69
CA LEU A 158 15.45 7.48 1.53
C LEU A 158 15.87 7.50 0.05
N ASN A 159 15.61 6.43 -0.68
CA ASN A 159 15.93 6.31 -2.11
C ASN A 159 15.17 7.34 -2.98
N ASP A 160 14.00 7.79 -2.52
CA ASP A 160 13.21 8.83 -3.17
C ASP A 160 13.56 10.24 -2.69
N GLY A 161 14.57 10.38 -1.80
CA GLY A 161 15.01 11.67 -1.26
C GLY A 161 14.00 12.37 -0.35
N GLN A 162 13.00 11.63 0.16
CA GLN A 162 11.95 12.16 1.03
C GLN A 162 12.43 12.30 2.49
N ILE A 163 13.45 11.54 2.85
CA ILE A 163 14.12 11.61 4.15
C ILE A 163 15.63 11.57 3.96
N THR A 164 16.37 11.96 4.98
CA THR A 164 17.83 11.88 5.02
C THR A 164 18.30 10.60 5.72
N GLN A 165 19.57 10.25 5.56
CA GLN A 165 20.18 9.10 6.24
C GLN A 165 20.16 9.21 7.78
N SER A 166 20.08 10.43 8.31
CA SER A 166 20.03 10.70 9.75
C SER A 166 18.63 10.59 10.35
N GLN A 167 17.61 10.59 9.55
CA GLN A 167 16.22 10.36 9.94
C GLN A 167 15.86 8.87 9.91
#